data_a0e3ce10f00d356d5755d34cc7d6af34
#
_entry.id   a0e3ce10f00d356d5755d34cc7d6af34
#
_cell.length_a   1.000
_cell.length_b   1.000
_cell.length_c   1.000
_cell.angle_alpha   90.00
_cell.angle_beta   90.00
_cell.angle_gamma   90.00
#
_symmetry.space_group_name_H-M   'P 1'
#
loop_
_entity.id
_entity.type
_entity.pdbx_description
1 polymer ?
#
loop_
_entity_poly.entity_id
_entity_poly.type
_entity_poly.pdbx_seq_one_letter_code
_entity_poly.pdbx_strand_id
1 'polypeptide(L)'
;MPLLLHHRLIGLGALAGTLLCLPVGAQAQTVVEVQGGGSSLNGGYGATANFWRSSVDGWIGLGYLDGFRIGAFLRSAVNKDTLRIGNDALVMRLPTDVFTSGFNLLVQGISFSGGNERSSYLAFGGASSTGLGAPSFQATSIEEPMGALFVQHRVAPTVRLTATTLFADQQTVLPGVQWQPTPDVTTAFVAGVGSGRPYAASSLMWRRGPLRVKASYAWNPDRFRRAAVATPNQTEVDRENVSVTYEISPYFSVGVSRQNYVQDSADSKPAIRATGNTVFAGGVWSNTRVTAGLYDSKSEGISNLSSYLAVGRELTHWLDAEAFVLQSRAEGLPVVTTPLVNLRWRLSSRIGISQQVSFHAGKPTVLFGASLVTPIGEFVADYQVVHQPLKPFNPFRSALNLTARLQLGRYSTSVGTYVQPDGSVDYSASGSTFLYMGSFGGAQPQQVGGRMARYVIRGAVRDEQGNGVEGAAIDIGGEVVFTNSSGEFFLRVGRPTRSAVKILTGEFLLPGQWEVVSAPVEVEAGPETRPGIEIVLRRPAPAVPPAPPPAPAE
;
A
#
# COMPACT_ATOMS: atom_id res chain seq x y z
N MET A 1 16.70 22.23 25.34
CA MET A 1 16.90 21.17 24.35
C MET A 1 17.45 19.85 24.88
N PRO A 2 18.31 19.74 25.91
CA PRO A 2 18.79 18.43 26.39
C PRO A 2 17.73 17.54 27.09
N LEU A 3 16.73 18.13 27.75
CA LEU A 3 15.67 17.37 28.45
C LEU A 3 14.74 16.54 27.54
N LEU A 4 14.44 17.04 26.34
CA LEU A 4 13.59 16.32 25.35
C LEU A 4 14.31 15.09 24.75
N LEU A 5 15.64 15.14 24.64
CA LEU A 5 16.44 14.01 24.16
C LEU A 5 16.47 12.89 25.23
N HIS A 6 16.53 13.25 26.53
CA HIS A 6 16.52 12.29 27.63
C HIS A 6 15.20 11.52 27.72
N HIS A 7 14.06 12.17 27.57
CA HIS A 7 12.76 11.50 27.60
C HIS A 7 12.54 10.57 26.40
N ARG A 8 13.09 10.90 25.23
CA ARG A 8 13.02 10.02 24.04
C ARG A 8 13.90 8.78 24.18
N LEU A 9 15.10 8.92 24.76
CA LEU A 9 16.01 7.79 25.03
C LEU A 9 15.48 6.87 26.14
N ILE A 10 14.81 7.40 27.16
CA ILE A 10 14.17 6.61 28.22
C ILE A 10 12.98 5.82 27.66
N GLY A 11 12.17 6.42 26.77
CA GLY A 11 11.07 5.71 26.09
C GLY A 11 11.56 4.56 25.21
N LEU A 12 12.69 4.73 24.54
CA LEU A 12 13.31 3.67 23.72
C LEU A 12 13.96 2.57 24.56
N GLY A 13 14.63 2.95 25.63
CA GLY A 13 15.17 1.98 26.58
C GLY A 13 14.06 1.15 27.25
N ALA A 14 12.93 1.77 27.58
CA ALA A 14 11.75 1.10 28.11
C ALA A 14 11.10 0.19 27.06
N LEU A 15 10.99 0.61 25.80
CA LEU A 15 10.41 -0.21 24.72
C LEU A 15 11.34 -1.39 24.36
N ALA A 16 12.64 -1.16 24.26
CA ALA A 16 13.63 -2.22 24.06
C ALA A 16 13.70 -3.17 25.26
N GLY A 17 13.62 -2.64 26.48
CA GLY A 17 13.54 -3.43 27.71
C GLY A 17 12.25 -4.25 27.80
N THR A 18 11.11 -3.69 27.38
CA THR A 18 9.83 -4.41 27.36
C THR A 18 9.82 -5.51 26.29
N LEU A 19 10.47 -5.29 25.15
CA LEU A 19 10.68 -6.31 24.11
C LEU A 19 11.57 -7.45 24.58
N LEU A 20 12.58 -7.16 25.41
CA LEU A 20 13.48 -8.15 26.01
C LEU A 20 12.88 -8.86 27.23
N CYS A 21 11.94 -8.20 27.93
CA CYS A 21 11.29 -8.69 29.13
C CYS A 21 9.90 -9.30 28.93
N LEU A 22 9.40 -9.40 27.67
CA LEU A 22 8.19 -10.17 27.42
C LEU A 22 8.40 -11.61 27.94
N PRO A 23 7.50 -12.12 28.78
CA PRO A 23 7.68 -13.44 29.40
C PRO A 23 7.92 -14.47 28.30
N VAL A 24 9.05 -15.14 28.37
CA VAL A 24 9.45 -16.22 27.46
C VAL A 24 8.55 -17.42 27.76
N GLY A 25 7.27 -17.28 27.44
CA GLY A 25 6.36 -18.40 27.32
C GLY A 25 6.86 -19.28 26.18
N ALA A 26 7.10 -20.53 26.51
CA ALA A 26 7.72 -21.54 25.66
C ALA A 26 7.29 -21.43 24.19
N GLN A 27 8.28 -21.42 23.28
CA GLN A 27 8.23 -21.75 21.86
C GLN A 27 7.77 -20.67 20.85
N ALA A 28 7.50 -19.43 21.20
CA ALA A 28 7.18 -18.43 20.18
C ALA A 28 8.46 -17.91 19.51
N GLN A 29 8.63 -18.24 18.25
CA GLN A 29 9.72 -17.77 17.40
C GLN A 29 9.51 -16.29 17.06
N THR A 30 10.59 -15.54 17.02
CA THR A 30 10.58 -14.12 16.62
C THR A 30 11.35 -13.98 15.31
N VAL A 31 10.73 -13.40 14.33
CA VAL A 31 11.40 -13.01 13.07
C VAL A 31 11.70 -11.53 13.13
N VAL A 32 12.90 -11.14 12.77
CA VAL A 32 13.31 -9.75 12.68
C VAL A 32 13.84 -9.49 11.28
N GLU A 33 13.22 -8.54 10.58
CA GLU A 33 13.76 -8.00 9.35
C GLU A 33 14.48 -6.69 9.64
N VAL A 34 15.75 -6.63 9.30
CA VAL A 34 16.53 -5.41 9.42
C VAL A 34 16.69 -4.81 8.02
N GLN A 35 16.27 -3.57 7.87
CA GLN A 35 16.41 -2.81 6.63
C GLN A 35 17.23 -1.56 6.91
N GLY A 36 18.07 -1.16 5.97
CA GLY A 36 18.82 0.08 6.07
C GLY A 36 19.13 0.65 4.69
N GLY A 37 19.34 1.95 4.63
CA GLY A 37 19.68 2.58 3.37
C GLY A 37 19.93 4.07 3.51
N GLY A 38 20.36 4.66 2.41
CA GLY A 38 20.58 6.08 2.29
C GLY A 38 20.70 6.52 0.83
N SER A 39 20.59 7.82 0.62
CA SER A 39 20.70 8.43 -0.69
C SER A 39 21.40 9.78 -0.60
N SER A 40 22.33 10.02 -1.50
CA SER A 40 22.99 11.34 -1.61
C SER A 40 22.02 12.40 -2.14
N LEU A 41 21.00 12.00 -2.91
CA LEU A 41 20.03 12.91 -3.53
C LEU A 41 19.26 13.74 -2.50
N ASN A 42 18.95 13.15 -1.35
CA ASN A 42 18.23 13.83 -0.27
C ASN A 42 19.04 13.92 1.03
N GLY A 43 20.29 13.46 1.05
CA GLY A 43 21.16 13.48 2.22
C GLY A 43 20.67 12.60 3.39
N GLY A 44 19.62 11.80 3.16
CA GLY A 44 19.00 10.99 4.20
C GLY A 44 19.55 9.55 4.26
N TYR A 45 19.69 9.04 5.49
CA TYR A 45 20.00 7.63 5.74
C TYR A 45 19.27 7.14 6.98
N GLY A 46 19.06 5.83 7.07
CA GLY A 46 18.40 5.25 8.23
C GLY A 46 18.35 3.73 8.21
N ALA A 47 17.86 3.20 9.30
CA ALA A 47 17.66 1.77 9.47
C ALA A 47 16.34 1.51 10.21
N THR A 48 15.71 0.40 9.88
CA THR A 48 14.47 -0.07 10.52
C THR A 48 14.63 -1.55 10.85
N ALA A 49 14.20 -1.94 12.03
CA ALA A 49 14.02 -3.32 12.42
C ALA A 49 12.52 -3.58 12.58
N ASN A 50 11.97 -4.39 11.69
CA ASN A 50 10.61 -4.93 11.81
C ASN A 50 10.69 -6.25 12.56
N PHE A 51 9.77 -6.53 13.45
CA PHE A 51 9.74 -7.79 14.18
C PHE A 51 8.32 -8.35 14.23
N TRP A 52 8.23 -9.68 14.17
CA TRP A 52 6.99 -10.42 14.22
C TRP A 52 7.12 -11.58 15.20
N ARG A 53 6.13 -11.70 16.08
CA ARG A 53 5.94 -12.79 17.01
C ARG A 53 4.45 -13.12 17.06
N SER A 54 4.05 -14.31 17.43
CA SER A 54 2.67 -14.83 17.37
C SER A 54 1.55 -13.88 17.83
N SER A 55 1.81 -13.03 18.82
CA SER A 55 0.82 -12.07 19.37
C SER A 55 1.26 -10.62 19.32
N VAL A 56 2.50 -10.37 18.88
CA VAL A 56 3.11 -9.03 18.91
C VAL A 56 3.92 -8.83 17.66
N ASP A 57 3.71 -7.73 16.98
CA ASP A 57 4.54 -7.27 15.89
C ASP A 57 4.79 -5.76 16.00
N GLY A 58 5.79 -5.29 15.28
CA GLY A 58 6.11 -3.88 15.30
C GLY A 58 7.39 -3.56 14.54
N TRP A 59 7.79 -2.31 14.65
CA TRP A 59 9.04 -1.84 14.09
C TRP A 59 9.67 -0.75 14.96
N ILE A 60 10.98 -0.65 14.87
CA ILE A 60 11.78 0.45 15.41
C ILE A 60 12.66 0.95 14.29
N GLY A 61 12.71 2.26 14.11
CA GLY A 61 13.51 2.88 13.06
C GLY A 61 14.28 4.08 13.56
N LEU A 62 15.46 4.23 12.99
CA LEU A 62 16.36 5.36 13.18
C LEU A 62 16.59 6.00 11.81
N GLY A 63 16.48 7.31 11.73
CA GLY A 63 16.74 8.05 10.50
C GLY A 63 17.48 9.35 10.77
N TYR A 64 18.20 9.79 9.76
CA TYR A 64 18.82 11.09 9.72
C TYR A 64 18.46 11.77 8.38
N LEU A 65 17.81 12.92 8.50
CA LEU A 65 17.56 13.88 7.44
C LEU A 65 17.44 15.24 8.13
N ASP A 66 18.42 16.10 7.98
CA ASP A 66 18.51 17.39 8.71
C ASP A 66 18.37 17.28 10.24
N GLY A 67 18.69 16.10 10.80
CA GLY A 67 18.62 15.79 12.21
C GLY A 67 18.23 14.34 12.51
N PHE A 68 18.60 13.87 13.69
CA PHE A 68 18.29 12.52 14.15
C PHE A 68 16.80 12.38 14.44
N ARG A 69 16.21 11.26 14.00
CA ARG A 69 14.80 10.91 14.18
C ARG A 69 14.68 9.46 14.57
N ILE A 70 13.73 9.20 15.46
CA ILE A 70 13.43 7.87 15.95
C ILE A 70 11.93 7.67 15.81
N GLY A 71 11.55 6.56 15.23
CA GLY A 71 10.17 6.11 15.16
C GLY A 71 10.04 4.69 15.70
N ALA A 72 8.90 4.37 16.28
CA ALA A 72 8.60 3.03 16.75
C ALA A 72 7.10 2.77 16.68
N PHE A 73 6.75 1.53 16.45
CA PHE A 73 5.38 1.04 16.45
C PHE A 73 5.36 -0.37 17.05
N LEU A 74 4.37 -0.61 17.87
CA LEU A 74 4.09 -1.93 18.46
C LEU A 74 2.61 -2.24 18.27
N ARG A 75 2.30 -3.44 17.82
CA ARG A 75 0.95 -3.99 17.77
C ARG A 75 0.92 -5.28 18.58
N SER A 76 -0.04 -5.40 19.47
CA SER A 76 -0.23 -6.59 20.30
C SER A 76 -1.69 -7.02 20.31
N ALA A 77 -1.92 -8.31 20.18
CA ALA A 77 -3.23 -8.88 20.44
C ALA A 77 -3.48 -8.97 21.95
N VAL A 78 -4.60 -8.43 22.42
CA VAL A 78 -5.05 -8.47 23.80
C VAL A 78 -6.43 -9.12 23.82
N ASN A 79 -6.50 -10.41 24.09
CA ASN A 79 -7.72 -11.22 23.91
C ASN A 79 -8.22 -11.19 22.45
N LYS A 80 -9.41 -10.58 22.24
CA LYS A 80 -10.02 -10.40 20.92
C LYS A 80 -9.72 -9.03 20.30
N ASP A 81 -9.04 -8.18 21.03
CA ASP A 81 -8.78 -6.80 20.67
C ASP A 81 -7.31 -6.60 20.30
N THR A 82 -7.01 -5.45 19.74
CA THR A 82 -5.66 -5.08 19.30
C THR A 82 -5.26 -3.77 19.97
N LEU A 83 -4.16 -3.81 20.68
CA LEU A 83 -3.48 -2.63 21.19
C LEU A 83 -2.36 -2.24 20.24
N ARG A 84 -2.24 -0.95 19.93
CA ARG A 84 -1.14 -0.38 19.14
C ARG A 84 -0.55 0.79 19.89
N ILE A 85 0.77 0.90 19.85
CA ILE A 85 1.52 1.95 20.55
C ILE A 85 2.59 2.49 19.60
N GLY A 86 2.72 3.80 19.52
CA GLY A 86 3.74 4.48 18.73
C GLY A 86 3.20 5.20 17.50
N ASN A 87 4.00 5.21 16.43
CA ASN A 87 3.66 5.86 15.18
C ASN A 87 2.71 4.98 14.35
N ASP A 88 1.53 5.49 14.04
CA ASP A 88 0.50 4.73 13.31
C ASP A 88 -0.22 5.63 12.30
N ALA A 89 -0.99 5.02 11.41
CA ALA A 89 -1.92 5.69 10.54
C ALA A 89 -3.35 5.25 10.88
N LEU A 90 -4.16 6.17 11.34
CA LEU A 90 -5.58 5.93 11.56
C LEU A 90 -6.34 6.21 10.27
N VAL A 91 -7.07 5.24 9.77
CA VAL A 91 -7.92 5.43 8.59
C VAL A 91 -9.29 5.92 9.04
N MET A 92 -9.56 7.19 8.81
CA MET A 92 -10.87 7.79 9.02
C MET A 92 -11.71 7.63 7.76
N ARG A 93 -12.65 6.70 7.80
CA ARG A 93 -13.57 6.44 6.70
C ARG A 93 -15.00 6.62 7.14
N LEU A 94 -15.73 7.50 6.46
CA LEU A 94 -17.17 7.63 6.65
C LEU A 94 -17.91 6.62 5.75
N PRO A 95 -19.12 6.18 6.14
CA PRO A 95 -19.91 5.27 5.30
C PRO A 95 -20.31 5.91 3.95
N THR A 96 -20.23 7.23 3.85
CA THR A 96 -20.49 7.99 2.61
C THR A 96 -19.27 8.09 1.68
N ASP A 97 -18.08 7.60 2.08
CA ASP A 97 -16.84 7.65 1.28
C ASP A 97 -16.80 6.51 0.25
N VAL A 98 -17.69 6.56 -0.74
CA VAL A 98 -17.80 5.50 -1.76
C VAL A 98 -16.83 5.67 -2.93
N PHE A 99 -16.18 6.84 -3.06
CA PHE A 99 -15.20 7.15 -4.09
C PHE A 99 -13.77 7.24 -3.57
N THR A 100 -13.56 7.21 -2.26
CA THR A 100 -12.25 7.34 -1.63
C THR A 100 -12.00 6.18 -0.67
N SER A 101 -10.74 5.87 -0.44
CA SER A 101 -10.32 4.89 0.57
C SER A 101 -10.47 5.39 2.02
N GLY A 102 -10.90 6.63 2.20
CA GLY A 102 -10.90 7.34 3.46
C GLY A 102 -9.72 8.30 3.59
N PHE A 103 -9.60 8.89 4.73
CA PHE A 103 -8.59 9.88 5.08
C PHE A 103 -7.60 9.27 6.10
N ASN A 104 -6.30 9.35 5.82
CA ASN A 104 -5.27 8.84 6.71
C ASN A 104 -4.79 9.96 7.64
N LEU A 105 -5.00 9.76 8.94
CA LEU A 105 -4.42 10.57 10.00
C LEU A 105 -3.12 9.92 10.45
N LEU A 106 -2.00 10.59 10.28
CA LEU A 106 -0.73 10.15 10.84
C LEU A 106 -0.67 10.57 12.30
N VAL A 107 -0.38 9.64 13.18
CA VAL A 107 -0.49 9.84 14.62
C VAL A 107 0.66 9.17 15.37
N GLN A 108 0.90 9.68 16.60
CA GLN A 108 1.77 9.03 17.56
C GLN A 108 1.06 8.95 18.90
N GLY A 109 0.86 7.73 19.42
CA GLY A 109 0.13 7.54 20.66
C GLY A 109 -0.23 6.08 20.91
N ILE A 110 -1.37 5.89 21.51
CA ILE A 110 -1.92 4.57 21.86
C ILE A 110 -3.28 4.44 21.20
N SER A 111 -3.49 3.35 20.47
CA SER A 111 -4.81 2.99 19.97
C SER A 111 -5.23 1.61 20.45
N PHE A 112 -6.52 1.46 20.68
CA PHE A 112 -7.15 0.22 21.07
C PHE A 112 -8.33 -0.05 20.13
N SER A 113 -8.33 -1.18 19.45
CA SER A 113 -9.36 -1.53 18.49
C SER A 113 -9.82 -2.96 18.66
N GLY A 114 -11.09 -3.18 18.42
CA GLY A 114 -11.66 -4.51 18.56
C GLY A 114 -13.10 -4.57 18.06
N GLY A 115 -13.73 -5.68 18.39
CA GLY A 115 -15.13 -5.84 18.04
C GLY A 115 -15.57 -7.29 17.93
N ASN A 116 -16.78 -7.43 17.44
CA ASN A 116 -17.42 -8.70 17.14
C ASN A 116 -18.19 -8.59 15.80
N GLU A 117 -18.97 -9.59 15.44
CA GLU A 117 -19.75 -9.59 14.21
C GLU A 117 -20.73 -8.42 14.08
N ARG A 118 -21.16 -7.83 15.20
CA ARG A 118 -22.15 -6.73 15.25
C ARG A 118 -21.52 -5.37 15.45
N SER A 119 -20.41 -5.30 16.21
CA SER A 119 -19.81 -4.03 16.60
C SER A 119 -18.32 -4.03 16.35
N SER A 120 -17.79 -2.91 15.91
CA SER A 120 -16.35 -2.64 15.88
C SER A 120 -16.08 -1.25 16.43
N TYR A 121 -14.90 -1.09 17.02
CA TYR A 121 -14.47 0.19 17.56
C TYR A 121 -12.96 0.36 17.42
N LEU A 122 -12.56 1.62 17.41
CA LEU A 122 -11.19 2.05 17.56
C LEU A 122 -11.18 3.32 18.41
N ALA A 123 -10.43 3.28 19.50
CA ALA A 123 -10.15 4.44 20.35
C ALA A 123 -8.66 4.79 20.26
N PHE A 124 -8.35 6.06 20.18
CA PHE A 124 -6.98 6.57 20.11
C PHE A 124 -6.79 7.74 21.05
N GLY A 125 -5.63 7.82 21.68
CA GLY A 125 -5.14 8.97 22.45
C GLY A 125 -3.66 9.20 22.19
N GLY A 126 -3.30 10.44 21.89
CA GLY A 126 -1.92 10.80 21.56
C GLY A 126 -1.83 12.16 20.91
N ALA A 127 -1.09 12.26 19.82
CA ALA A 127 -0.94 13.47 19.05
C ALA A 127 -0.94 13.19 17.54
N SER A 128 -1.25 14.20 16.74
CA SER A 128 -1.04 14.18 15.29
C SER A 128 0.45 14.19 14.95
N SER A 129 0.80 13.66 13.80
CA SER A 129 2.17 13.57 13.31
C SER A 129 2.22 13.90 11.81
N THR A 130 3.29 14.56 11.37
CA THR A 130 3.52 14.86 9.93
C THR A 130 4.06 13.68 9.14
N GLY A 131 4.47 12.61 9.78
CA GLY A 131 5.00 11.42 9.11
C GLY A 131 4.95 10.18 9.97
N LEU A 132 5.06 9.02 9.35
CA LEU A 132 5.10 7.72 10.03
C LEU A 132 6.47 7.40 10.66
N GLY A 133 7.49 8.23 10.44
CA GLY A 133 8.86 7.93 10.83
C GLY A 133 9.55 6.98 9.85
N ALA A 134 10.22 5.96 10.34
CA ALA A 134 10.83 4.95 9.49
C ALA A 134 9.76 4.07 8.81
N PRO A 135 10.00 3.55 7.58
CA PRO A 135 11.26 3.59 6.84
C PRO A 135 11.41 4.76 5.86
N SER A 136 10.48 5.68 5.83
CA SER A 136 10.43 6.73 4.79
C SER A 136 11.43 7.87 4.99
N PHE A 137 12.26 7.84 6.02
CA PHE A 137 13.19 8.93 6.38
C PHE A 137 12.53 10.32 6.53
N GLN A 138 11.19 10.36 6.49
CA GLN A 138 10.45 11.61 6.61
C GLN A 138 10.49 12.12 8.03
N ALA A 139 10.60 13.43 8.13
CA ALA A 139 10.49 14.13 9.39
C ALA A 139 9.16 13.82 10.07
N THR A 140 9.20 13.25 11.26
CA THR A 140 8.03 13.23 12.14
C THR A 140 8.12 14.39 13.08
N SER A 141 7.25 15.37 12.96
CA SER A 141 6.97 16.30 14.05
C SER A 141 5.70 15.81 14.76
N ILE A 142 5.74 15.81 16.08
CA ILE A 142 4.53 15.71 16.91
C ILE A 142 3.94 17.12 16.88
N GLU A 143 2.68 17.25 16.44
CA GLU A 143 2.06 18.55 16.29
C GLU A 143 1.10 18.83 17.45
N GLU A 144 -0.10 18.29 17.42
CA GLU A 144 -1.16 18.67 18.34
C GLU A 144 -1.70 17.46 19.10
N PRO A 145 -2.03 17.60 20.40
CA PRO A 145 -2.73 16.57 21.14
C PRO A 145 -4.03 16.19 20.44
N MET A 146 -4.30 14.90 20.31
CA MET A 146 -5.47 14.40 19.62
C MET A 146 -6.01 13.13 20.26
N GLY A 147 -7.33 13.03 20.30
CA GLY A 147 -8.06 11.80 20.57
C GLY A 147 -8.95 11.42 19.38
N ALA A 148 -9.24 10.15 19.20
CA ALA A 148 -10.16 9.68 18.18
C ALA A 148 -11.01 8.52 18.72
N LEU A 149 -12.27 8.47 18.31
CA LEU A 149 -13.17 7.36 18.56
C LEU A 149 -13.96 7.05 17.30
N PHE A 150 -13.78 5.85 16.76
CA PHE A 150 -14.55 5.32 15.65
C PHE A 150 -15.36 4.13 16.16
N VAL A 151 -16.67 4.20 16.00
CA VAL A 151 -17.57 3.12 16.42
C VAL A 151 -18.50 2.76 15.27
N GLN A 152 -18.74 1.48 15.14
CA GLN A 152 -19.68 0.93 14.18
C GLN A 152 -20.50 -0.17 14.83
N HIS A 153 -21.81 -0.12 14.67
CA HIS A 153 -22.72 -1.10 15.25
C HIS A 153 -23.83 -1.49 14.27
N ARG A 154 -24.01 -2.80 14.07
CA ARG A 154 -25.09 -3.36 13.24
C ARG A 154 -26.31 -3.55 14.11
N VAL A 155 -27.29 -2.67 13.97
CA VAL A 155 -28.58 -2.73 14.70
C VAL A 155 -29.57 -3.71 14.08
N ALA A 156 -29.45 -3.93 12.76
CA ALA A 156 -30.23 -4.91 12.00
C ALA A 156 -29.34 -5.51 10.89
N PRO A 157 -29.69 -6.64 10.27
CA PRO A 157 -28.94 -7.21 9.15
C PRO A 157 -28.68 -6.21 8.03
N THR A 158 -29.62 -5.30 7.80
CA THR A 158 -29.59 -4.28 6.74
C THR A 158 -29.18 -2.90 7.21
N VAL A 159 -29.02 -2.65 8.53
CA VAL A 159 -28.76 -1.32 9.08
C VAL A 159 -27.55 -1.31 10.00
N ARG A 160 -26.64 -0.39 9.72
CA ARG A 160 -25.42 -0.17 10.50
C ARG A 160 -25.32 1.30 10.89
N LEU A 161 -25.13 1.55 12.18
CA LEU A 161 -24.83 2.87 12.71
C LEU A 161 -23.32 3.05 12.81
N THR A 162 -22.86 4.27 12.59
CA THR A 162 -21.46 4.65 12.74
C THR A 162 -21.35 5.94 13.54
N ALA A 163 -20.27 6.10 14.25
CA ALA A 163 -19.90 7.36 14.87
C ALA A 163 -18.40 7.58 14.70
N THR A 164 -18.05 8.73 14.18
CA THR A 164 -16.67 9.18 14.02
C THR A 164 -16.48 10.44 14.84
N THR A 165 -15.59 10.39 15.83
CA THR A 165 -15.32 11.52 16.71
C THR A 165 -13.82 11.77 16.76
N LEU A 166 -13.41 13.01 16.60
CA LEU A 166 -12.05 13.49 16.82
C LEU A 166 -12.07 14.58 17.88
N PHE A 167 -11.13 14.51 18.79
CA PHE A 167 -10.88 15.47 19.85
C PHE A 167 -9.49 16.06 19.59
N ALA A 168 -9.43 17.28 19.15
CA ALA A 168 -8.24 18.09 18.96
C ALA A 168 -8.58 19.52 19.40
N ASP A 169 -7.82 20.54 19.00
CA ASP A 169 -8.18 21.95 19.23
C ASP A 169 -9.62 22.25 18.78
N GLN A 170 -10.07 21.58 17.73
CA GLN A 170 -11.46 21.62 17.30
C GLN A 170 -12.04 20.20 17.27
N GLN A 171 -13.26 20.08 17.74
CA GLN A 171 -13.94 18.79 17.80
C GLN A 171 -14.64 18.46 16.48
N THR A 172 -14.58 17.19 16.11
CA THR A 172 -15.36 16.62 15.02
C THR A 172 -16.24 15.51 15.56
N VAL A 173 -17.54 15.56 15.29
CA VAL A 173 -18.51 14.53 15.66
C VAL A 173 -19.41 14.26 14.48
N LEU A 174 -19.28 13.08 13.87
CA LEU A 174 -19.96 12.68 12.65
C LEU A 174 -20.69 11.34 12.86
N PRO A 175 -21.89 11.33 13.43
CA PRO A 175 -22.77 10.16 13.41
C PRO A 175 -23.24 9.86 11.99
N GLY A 176 -23.43 8.58 11.70
CA GLY A 176 -23.89 8.14 10.40
C GLY A 176 -24.68 6.85 10.44
N VAL A 177 -25.40 6.59 9.36
CA VAL A 177 -26.15 5.37 9.13
C VAL A 177 -25.85 4.83 7.75
N GLN A 178 -25.67 3.53 7.66
CA GLN A 178 -25.61 2.79 6.40
C GLN A 178 -26.78 1.83 6.35
N TRP A 179 -27.53 1.85 5.26
CA TRP A 179 -28.69 1.01 5.04
C TRP A 179 -28.54 0.23 3.73
N GLN A 180 -28.78 -1.05 3.80
CA GLN A 180 -28.74 -1.97 2.66
C GLN A 180 -30.11 -2.62 2.48
N PRO A 181 -31.09 -1.91 1.84
CA PRO A 181 -32.46 -2.42 1.68
C PRO A 181 -32.53 -3.70 0.86
N THR A 182 -31.63 -3.86 -0.09
CA THR A 182 -31.46 -5.08 -0.89
C THR A 182 -29.96 -5.40 -1.04
N PRO A 183 -29.59 -6.61 -1.45
CA PRO A 183 -28.18 -6.96 -1.71
C PRO A 183 -27.51 -6.04 -2.74
N ASP A 184 -28.31 -5.48 -3.65
CA ASP A 184 -27.83 -4.65 -4.77
C ASP A 184 -27.74 -3.16 -4.45
N VAL A 185 -28.35 -2.71 -3.35
CA VAL A 185 -28.45 -1.28 -3.00
C VAL A 185 -27.88 -1.04 -1.61
N THR A 186 -26.92 -0.14 -1.54
CA THR A 186 -26.40 0.40 -0.28
C THR A 186 -26.49 1.91 -0.30
N THR A 187 -27.11 2.47 0.71
CA THR A 187 -27.17 3.92 0.95
C THR A 187 -26.51 4.24 2.28
N ALA A 188 -25.95 5.43 2.38
CA ALA A 188 -25.44 5.92 3.65
C ALA A 188 -25.71 7.41 3.81
N PHE A 189 -25.82 7.82 5.07
CA PHE A 189 -25.99 9.20 5.47
C PHE A 189 -25.11 9.50 6.68
N VAL A 190 -24.49 10.67 6.69
CA VAL A 190 -23.70 11.19 7.80
C VAL A 190 -24.09 12.64 8.01
N ALA A 191 -24.27 13.06 9.25
CA ALA A 191 -24.46 14.48 9.57
C ALA A 191 -23.80 14.80 10.91
N GLY A 192 -23.28 16.00 11.05
CA GLY A 192 -22.64 16.41 12.30
C GLY A 192 -21.88 17.72 12.17
N VAL A 193 -20.83 17.83 12.97
CA VAL A 193 -19.99 19.05 13.05
C VAL A 193 -18.54 18.63 12.96
N GLY A 194 -17.73 19.40 12.23
CA GLY A 194 -16.29 19.27 12.20
C GLY A 194 -15.60 20.62 12.09
N SER A 195 -14.61 20.85 12.93
CA SER A 195 -13.90 22.15 13.01
C SER A 195 -14.86 23.33 13.20
N GLY A 196 -15.90 23.16 14.06
CA GLY A 196 -16.91 24.18 14.30
C GLY A 196 -17.87 24.44 13.14
N ARG A 197 -17.83 23.64 12.06
CA ARG A 197 -18.67 23.79 10.87
C ARG A 197 -19.61 22.61 10.71
N PRO A 198 -20.90 22.83 10.34
CA PRO A 198 -21.82 21.75 10.08
C PRO A 198 -21.43 20.96 8.83
N TYR A 199 -21.78 19.70 8.81
CA TYR A 199 -21.52 18.77 7.72
C TYR A 199 -22.69 17.81 7.54
N ALA A 200 -23.05 17.53 6.30
CA ALA A 200 -23.96 16.46 5.96
C ALA A 200 -23.52 15.81 4.65
N ALA A 201 -23.58 14.49 4.59
CA ALA A 201 -23.25 13.75 3.39
C ALA A 201 -24.18 12.56 3.21
N SER A 202 -24.40 12.20 1.94
CA SER A 202 -25.12 11.00 1.55
C SER A 202 -24.40 10.25 0.46
N SER A 203 -24.64 8.95 0.36
CA SER A 203 -24.13 8.15 -0.75
C SER A 203 -25.09 7.04 -1.15
N LEU A 204 -24.96 6.62 -2.41
CA LEU A 204 -25.68 5.52 -3.01
C LEU A 204 -24.68 4.64 -3.76
N MET A 205 -24.73 3.35 -3.52
CA MET A 205 -24.13 2.33 -4.37
C MET A 205 -25.24 1.39 -4.82
N TRP A 206 -25.34 1.22 -6.12
CA TRP A 206 -26.28 0.29 -6.74
C TRP A 206 -25.58 -0.57 -7.77
N ARG A 207 -25.84 -1.87 -7.72
CA ARG A 207 -25.32 -2.84 -8.68
C ARG A 207 -26.45 -3.75 -9.13
N ARG A 208 -26.70 -3.79 -10.44
CA ARG A 208 -27.66 -4.72 -11.03
C ARG A 208 -27.07 -5.32 -12.31
N GLY A 209 -26.75 -6.60 -12.24
CA GLY A 209 -26.06 -7.29 -13.34
C GLY A 209 -24.73 -6.57 -13.68
N PRO A 210 -24.52 -6.20 -14.95
CA PRO A 210 -23.30 -5.51 -15.37
C PRO A 210 -23.27 -4.01 -15.03
N LEU A 211 -24.38 -3.43 -14.58
CA LEU A 211 -24.47 -2.00 -14.30
C LEU A 211 -24.11 -1.71 -12.85
N ARG A 212 -23.21 -0.76 -12.65
CA ARG A 212 -22.81 -0.21 -11.36
C ARG A 212 -22.99 1.30 -11.35
N VAL A 213 -23.69 1.80 -10.35
CA VAL A 213 -23.87 3.23 -10.09
C VAL A 213 -23.32 3.54 -8.71
N LYS A 214 -22.50 4.56 -8.63
CA LYS A 214 -22.05 5.16 -7.37
C LYS A 214 -22.38 6.64 -7.41
N ALA A 215 -22.95 7.15 -6.35
CA ALA A 215 -23.18 8.57 -6.17
C ALA A 215 -22.83 8.96 -4.73
N SER A 216 -22.30 10.13 -4.53
CA SER A 216 -22.14 10.77 -3.24
C SER A 216 -22.36 12.26 -3.34
N TYR A 217 -22.93 12.82 -2.31
CA TYR A 217 -23.12 14.25 -2.15
C TYR A 217 -22.73 14.64 -0.71
N ALA A 218 -21.91 15.67 -0.58
CA ALA A 218 -21.56 16.24 0.72
C ALA A 218 -21.88 17.73 0.70
N TRP A 219 -22.76 18.14 1.61
CA TRP A 219 -23.00 19.53 1.92
C TRP A 219 -22.13 19.94 3.09
N ASN A 220 -21.28 20.91 2.87
CA ASN A 220 -20.43 21.49 3.88
C ASN A 220 -20.12 22.96 3.53
N PRO A 221 -20.07 23.86 4.50
CA PRO A 221 -19.67 25.23 4.26
C PRO A 221 -18.17 25.28 3.94
N ASP A 222 -17.76 26.41 3.34
CA ASP A 222 -16.35 26.69 3.08
C ASP A 222 -15.52 26.48 4.36
N ARG A 223 -14.34 25.83 4.22
CA ARG A 223 -13.38 25.51 5.28
C ARG A 223 -13.82 24.43 6.28
N PHE A 224 -14.79 23.60 5.93
CA PHE A 224 -14.99 22.38 6.70
C PHE A 224 -13.75 21.48 6.60
N ARG A 225 -13.35 20.90 7.73
CA ARG A 225 -12.28 19.89 7.80
C ARG A 225 -12.78 18.73 8.67
N ARG A 226 -12.57 17.50 8.23
CA ARG A 226 -12.82 16.31 9.07
C ARG A 226 -11.92 16.28 10.29
N ALA A 227 -10.67 16.67 10.10
CA ALA A 227 -9.71 16.79 11.16
C ALA A 227 -9.14 18.21 11.15
N ALA A 228 -9.07 18.83 12.30
CA ALA A 228 -8.50 20.18 12.48
C ALA A 228 -6.96 20.19 12.40
N VAL A 229 -6.35 19.02 12.30
CA VAL A 229 -4.89 18.88 12.20
C VAL A 229 -4.37 19.26 10.81
N ALA A 230 -3.26 19.91 10.75
CA ALA A 230 -2.61 20.40 9.53
C ALA A 230 -2.12 19.25 8.64
N THR A 231 -2.99 18.66 7.87
CA THR A 231 -2.61 17.76 6.80
C THR A 231 -2.77 18.45 5.46
N PRO A 232 -1.75 18.43 4.60
CA PRO A 232 -1.66 19.31 3.43
C PRO A 232 -2.69 19.05 2.31
N ASN A 233 -3.56 18.06 2.41
CA ASN A 233 -4.45 17.64 1.32
C ASN A 233 -5.90 17.38 1.74
N GLN A 234 -6.42 18.12 2.70
CA GLN A 234 -7.85 18.01 3.04
C GLN A 234 -8.70 18.82 2.06
N THR A 235 -9.26 18.13 1.10
CA THR A 235 -10.26 18.69 0.20
C THR A 235 -11.60 18.05 0.48
N GLU A 236 -12.47 18.71 1.23
CA GLU A 236 -13.81 18.20 1.52
C GLU A 236 -14.85 19.29 1.65
N VAL A 237 -14.86 20.18 0.71
CA VAL A 237 -15.86 21.23 0.67
C VAL A 237 -16.73 21.00 -0.56
N ASP A 238 -18.06 20.93 -0.36
CA ASP A 238 -19.08 20.77 -1.42
C ASP A 238 -18.70 19.72 -2.48
N ARG A 239 -18.85 18.46 -2.14
CA ARG A 239 -18.46 17.38 -3.01
C ARG A 239 -19.65 16.67 -3.60
N GLU A 240 -19.71 16.66 -4.91
CA GLU A 240 -20.67 15.88 -5.68
C GLU A 240 -19.92 14.93 -6.59
N ASN A 241 -20.18 13.64 -6.47
CA ASN A 241 -19.58 12.63 -7.33
C ASN A 241 -20.64 11.65 -7.79
N VAL A 242 -20.67 11.39 -9.07
CA VAL A 242 -21.51 10.36 -9.69
C VAL A 242 -20.66 9.57 -10.66
N SER A 243 -20.79 8.25 -10.62
CA SER A 243 -20.15 7.36 -11.60
C SER A 243 -21.11 6.27 -12.00
N VAL A 244 -21.24 6.05 -13.29
CA VAL A 244 -21.98 4.96 -13.89
C VAL A 244 -21.00 4.12 -14.70
N THR A 245 -20.92 2.83 -14.39
CA THR A 245 -20.02 1.89 -15.08
C THR A 245 -20.83 0.70 -15.57
N TYR A 246 -20.60 0.30 -16.81
CA TYR A 246 -21.18 -0.88 -17.44
C TYR A 246 -20.07 -1.88 -17.79
N GLU A 247 -20.17 -3.09 -17.24
CA GLU A 247 -19.24 -4.20 -17.50
C GLU A 247 -19.69 -4.94 -18.76
N ILE A 248 -19.05 -4.65 -19.90
CA ILE A 248 -19.33 -5.32 -21.18
C ILE A 248 -18.91 -6.80 -21.09
N SER A 249 -17.83 -7.06 -20.35
CA SER A 249 -17.34 -8.40 -20.04
C SER A 249 -16.66 -8.38 -18.66
N PRO A 250 -16.31 -9.53 -18.06
CA PRO A 250 -15.55 -9.56 -16.81
C PRO A 250 -14.22 -8.81 -16.85
N TYR A 251 -13.69 -8.56 -18.04
CA TYR A 251 -12.39 -7.93 -18.24
C TYR A 251 -12.43 -6.57 -18.93
N PHE A 252 -13.61 -6.08 -19.33
CA PHE A 252 -13.75 -4.82 -20.05
C PHE A 252 -14.98 -4.04 -19.61
N SER A 253 -14.78 -2.79 -19.27
CA SER A 253 -15.83 -1.88 -18.80
C SER A 253 -15.78 -0.51 -19.48
N VAL A 254 -16.94 0.13 -19.54
CA VAL A 254 -17.08 1.52 -19.97
C VAL A 254 -17.85 2.29 -18.90
N GLY A 255 -17.61 3.58 -18.81
CA GLY A 255 -18.32 4.38 -17.82
C GLY A 255 -18.19 5.88 -18.02
N VAL A 256 -19.00 6.56 -17.23
CA VAL A 256 -18.99 8.02 -17.12
C VAL A 256 -18.93 8.41 -15.67
N SER A 257 -18.23 9.50 -15.37
CA SER A 257 -18.24 10.07 -14.03
C SER A 257 -18.26 11.59 -14.07
N ARG A 258 -18.88 12.16 -13.05
CA ARG A 258 -18.85 13.60 -12.79
C ARG A 258 -18.43 13.82 -11.36
N GLN A 259 -17.59 14.83 -11.16
CA GLN A 259 -17.05 15.20 -9.86
C GLN A 259 -17.06 16.73 -9.73
N ASN A 260 -17.64 17.23 -8.65
CA ASN A 260 -17.53 18.61 -8.21
C ASN A 260 -16.84 18.63 -6.84
N TYR A 261 -15.86 19.47 -6.67
CA TYR A 261 -15.17 19.63 -5.39
C TYR A 261 -14.65 21.05 -5.24
N VAL A 262 -14.45 21.43 -4.00
CA VAL A 262 -13.76 22.66 -3.64
C VAL A 262 -12.45 22.30 -3.00
N GLN A 263 -11.37 22.79 -3.55
CA GLN A 263 -10.04 22.66 -2.97
C GLN A 263 -9.81 23.80 -2.00
N ASP A 264 -9.65 23.47 -0.73
CA ASP A 264 -9.26 24.46 0.27
C ASP A 264 -7.78 24.83 0.01
N SER A 265 -7.54 26.07 -0.32
CA SER A 265 -6.20 26.61 -0.36
C SER A 265 -5.83 27.12 1.02
N ALA A 266 -4.53 27.05 1.39
CA ALA A 266 -4.01 27.52 2.66
C ALA A 266 -4.64 28.85 3.10
N ASP A 267 -4.80 29.06 4.38
CA ASP A 267 -5.63 30.04 5.12
C ASP A 267 -5.79 31.47 4.57
N SER A 268 -5.01 31.84 3.57
CA SER A 268 -4.98 33.19 2.97
C SER A 268 -5.54 33.29 1.55
N LYS A 269 -5.93 32.18 0.91
CA LYS A 269 -6.42 32.19 -0.47
C LYS A 269 -7.88 31.72 -0.53
N PRO A 270 -8.68 32.20 -1.49
CA PRO A 270 -10.04 31.74 -1.69
C PRO A 270 -10.04 30.26 -2.10
N ALA A 271 -11.06 29.55 -1.68
CA ALA A 271 -11.26 28.15 -2.04
C ALA A 271 -11.49 28.02 -3.56
N ILE A 272 -10.84 27.06 -4.18
CA ILE A 272 -10.88 26.83 -5.63
C ILE A 272 -11.97 25.82 -5.94
N ARG A 273 -12.99 26.23 -6.70
CA ARG A 273 -14.03 25.31 -7.21
C ARG A 273 -13.59 24.62 -8.48
N ALA A 274 -13.66 23.31 -8.50
CA ALA A 274 -13.33 22.51 -9.67
C ALA A 274 -14.45 21.51 -10.01
N THR A 275 -14.70 21.36 -11.30
CA THR A 275 -15.63 20.40 -11.88
C THR A 275 -14.88 19.50 -12.84
N GLY A 276 -15.10 18.20 -12.78
CA GLY A 276 -14.54 17.24 -13.72
C GLY A 276 -15.60 16.29 -14.25
N ASN A 277 -15.64 16.09 -15.55
CA ASN A 277 -16.44 15.07 -16.21
C ASN A 277 -15.49 14.09 -16.89
N THR A 278 -15.74 12.79 -16.74
CA THR A 278 -14.91 11.75 -17.35
C THR A 278 -15.79 10.76 -18.09
N VAL A 279 -15.37 10.41 -19.28
CA VAL A 279 -15.84 9.22 -20.01
C VAL A 279 -14.67 8.29 -20.12
N PHE A 280 -14.83 7.03 -19.80
CA PHE A 280 -13.72 6.07 -19.83
C PHE A 280 -14.15 4.71 -20.34
N ALA A 281 -13.20 4.01 -20.94
CA ALA A 281 -13.29 2.60 -21.29
C ALA A 281 -11.97 1.94 -20.93
N GLY A 282 -12.00 0.74 -20.37
CA GLY A 282 -10.75 0.07 -20.01
C GLY A 282 -10.90 -1.40 -19.71
N GLY A 283 -9.82 -2.12 -20.01
CA GLY A 283 -9.72 -3.54 -19.75
C GLY A 283 -9.00 -4.31 -20.85
N VAL A 284 -9.26 -5.61 -20.90
CA VAL A 284 -8.69 -6.54 -21.88
C VAL A 284 -9.79 -7.00 -22.83
N TRP A 285 -9.58 -6.80 -24.12
CA TRP A 285 -10.43 -7.30 -25.19
C TRP A 285 -9.58 -8.10 -26.18
N SER A 286 -9.90 -9.37 -26.33
CA SER A 286 -9.18 -10.27 -27.27
C SER A 286 -7.65 -10.17 -27.16
N ASN A 287 -7.09 -10.35 -25.94
CA ASN A 287 -5.66 -10.23 -25.60
C ASN A 287 -5.03 -8.85 -25.81
N THR A 288 -5.85 -7.85 -26.09
CA THR A 288 -5.41 -6.47 -26.24
C THR A 288 -5.86 -5.67 -25.01
N ARG A 289 -4.92 -5.05 -24.32
CA ARG A 289 -5.22 -4.08 -23.27
C ARG A 289 -5.63 -2.77 -23.92
N VAL A 290 -6.79 -2.26 -23.56
CA VAL A 290 -7.29 -0.98 -24.06
C VAL A 290 -7.67 -0.11 -22.88
N THR A 291 -7.21 1.12 -22.87
CA THR A 291 -7.64 2.13 -21.92
C THR A 291 -7.85 3.44 -22.69
N ALA A 292 -9.03 3.99 -22.60
CA ALA A 292 -9.38 5.25 -23.26
C ALA A 292 -10.15 6.13 -22.28
N GLY A 293 -9.98 7.43 -22.40
CA GLY A 293 -10.73 8.37 -21.60
C GLY A 293 -10.75 9.77 -22.19
N LEU A 294 -11.82 10.46 -21.85
CA LEU A 294 -12.01 11.88 -22.08
C LEU A 294 -12.28 12.53 -20.74
N TYR A 295 -11.48 13.49 -20.38
CA TYR A 295 -11.58 14.25 -19.13
C TYR A 295 -11.75 15.73 -19.44
N ASP A 296 -12.91 16.26 -19.09
CA ASP A 296 -13.22 17.69 -19.15
C ASP A 296 -13.21 18.26 -17.74
N SER A 297 -12.40 19.24 -17.48
CA SER A 297 -12.31 19.88 -16.17
C SER A 297 -12.35 21.40 -16.28
N LYS A 298 -12.99 22.00 -15.28
CA LYS A 298 -13.04 23.45 -15.14
C LYS A 298 -12.66 23.83 -13.70
N SER A 299 -11.70 24.74 -13.57
CA SER A 299 -11.22 25.25 -12.28
C SER A 299 -10.88 26.73 -12.42
N GLU A 300 -11.36 27.58 -11.53
CA GLU A 300 -11.13 29.04 -11.53
C GLU A 300 -11.41 29.73 -12.89
N GLY A 301 -12.39 29.24 -13.63
CA GLY A 301 -12.71 29.75 -14.97
C GLY A 301 -11.85 29.19 -16.10
N ILE A 302 -10.79 28.45 -15.80
CA ILE A 302 -9.96 27.81 -16.80
C ILE A 302 -10.54 26.42 -17.11
N SER A 303 -10.84 26.20 -18.38
CA SER A 303 -11.29 24.90 -18.89
C SER A 303 -10.11 24.09 -19.43
N ASN A 304 -10.06 22.82 -19.09
CA ASN A 304 -9.07 21.88 -19.60
C ASN A 304 -9.75 20.62 -20.11
N LEU A 305 -9.52 20.29 -21.36
CA LEU A 305 -10.00 19.08 -22.00
C LEU A 305 -8.81 18.16 -22.28
N SER A 306 -8.84 16.96 -21.74
CA SER A 306 -7.82 15.95 -21.99
C SER A 306 -8.43 14.67 -22.49
N SER A 307 -7.84 14.07 -23.50
CA SER A 307 -8.20 12.74 -23.97
C SER A 307 -6.98 11.83 -24.04
N TYR A 308 -7.17 10.56 -23.75
CA TYR A 308 -6.12 9.58 -23.89
C TYR A 308 -6.65 8.27 -24.46
N LEU A 309 -5.77 7.61 -25.18
CA LEU A 309 -5.96 6.25 -25.66
C LEU A 309 -4.66 5.49 -25.46
N ALA A 310 -4.73 4.37 -24.77
CA ALA A 310 -3.65 3.41 -24.64
C ALA A 310 -4.09 2.07 -25.20
N VAL A 311 -3.26 1.47 -26.03
CA VAL A 311 -3.47 0.13 -26.60
C VAL A 311 -2.18 -0.64 -26.43
N GLY A 312 -2.26 -1.75 -25.72
CA GLY A 312 -1.11 -2.62 -25.46
C GLY A 312 -1.42 -4.07 -25.79
N ARG A 313 -0.47 -4.76 -26.41
CA ARG A 313 -0.60 -6.17 -26.78
C ARG A 313 0.74 -6.88 -26.77
N GLU A 314 0.74 -8.11 -26.31
CA GLU A 314 1.83 -9.03 -26.57
C GLU A 314 1.77 -9.47 -28.05
N LEU A 315 2.67 -8.93 -28.86
CA LEU A 315 2.72 -9.21 -30.29
C LEU A 315 3.30 -10.60 -30.55
N THR A 316 4.30 -10.96 -29.75
CA THR A 316 4.92 -12.29 -29.73
C THR A 316 5.32 -12.61 -28.28
N HIS A 317 5.69 -13.85 -27.98
CA HIS A 317 6.16 -14.24 -26.65
C HIS A 317 7.42 -13.48 -26.16
N TRP A 318 8.12 -12.81 -27.06
CA TRP A 318 9.30 -12.01 -26.76
C TRP A 318 9.12 -10.52 -26.95
N LEU A 319 7.98 -10.05 -27.48
CA LEU A 319 7.72 -8.63 -27.74
C LEU A 319 6.34 -8.22 -27.23
N ASP A 320 6.31 -7.31 -26.28
CA ASP A 320 5.13 -6.56 -25.81
C ASP A 320 5.22 -5.12 -26.33
N ALA A 321 4.18 -4.61 -26.97
CA ALA A 321 4.09 -3.27 -27.50
C ALA A 321 2.89 -2.54 -26.92
N GLU A 322 3.10 -1.27 -26.58
CA GLU A 322 2.06 -0.38 -26.09
C GLU A 322 2.18 0.97 -26.78
N ALA A 323 1.07 1.44 -27.34
CA ALA A 323 0.95 2.77 -27.88
C ALA A 323 0.00 3.59 -27.00
N PHE A 324 0.38 4.81 -26.71
CA PHE A 324 -0.39 5.74 -25.90
C PHE A 324 -0.42 7.10 -26.60
N VAL A 325 -1.57 7.74 -26.62
CA VAL A 325 -1.71 9.12 -27.08
C VAL A 325 -2.46 9.89 -26.01
N LEU A 326 -1.85 10.95 -25.54
CA LEU A 326 -2.48 11.95 -24.69
C LEU A 326 -2.65 13.24 -25.49
N GLN A 327 -3.84 13.79 -25.49
CA GLN A 327 -4.12 15.12 -26.02
C GLN A 327 -4.67 15.99 -24.89
N SER A 328 -4.13 17.17 -24.72
CA SER A 328 -4.55 18.13 -23.71
C SER A 328 -4.73 19.50 -24.33
N ARG A 329 -5.83 20.16 -23.98
CA ARG A 329 -6.18 21.51 -24.39
C ARG A 329 -6.62 22.31 -23.17
N ALA A 330 -5.84 23.27 -22.77
CA ALA A 330 -6.27 24.26 -21.79
C ALA A 330 -6.77 25.53 -22.52
N GLU A 331 -7.70 26.22 -21.89
CA GLU A 331 -8.28 27.45 -22.45
C GLU A 331 -7.18 28.50 -22.69
N GLY A 332 -7.19 29.10 -23.90
CA GLY A 332 -6.17 30.08 -24.30
C GLY A 332 -4.79 29.49 -24.65
N LEU A 333 -4.59 28.17 -24.55
CA LEU A 333 -3.35 27.51 -24.91
C LEU A 333 -3.51 26.61 -26.15
N PRO A 334 -2.43 26.40 -26.91
CA PRO A 334 -2.47 25.48 -28.05
C PRO A 334 -2.68 24.04 -27.55
N VAL A 335 -3.31 23.26 -28.42
CA VAL A 335 -3.49 21.82 -28.17
C VAL A 335 -2.12 21.12 -28.11
N VAL A 336 -1.86 20.41 -27.04
CA VAL A 336 -0.65 19.60 -26.89
C VAL A 336 -1.02 18.14 -27.08
N THR A 337 -0.39 17.50 -28.06
CA THR A 337 -0.51 16.05 -28.29
C THR A 337 0.79 15.37 -27.94
N THR A 338 0.71 14.36 -27.08
CA THR A 338 1.86 13.57 -26.61
C THR A 338 1.62 12.11 -26.99
N PRO A 339 2.06 11.69 -28.18
CA PRO A 339 2.13 10.27 -28.51
C PRO A 339 3.29 9.61 -27.77
N LEU A 340 3.10 8.36 -27.36
CA LEU A 340 4.10 7.53 -26.71
C LEU A 340 4.01 6.11 -27.26
N VAL A 341 5.16 5.51 -27.52
CA VAL A 341 5.28 4.11 -27.86
C VAL A 341 6.26 3.47 -26.89
N ASN A 342 5.85 2.35 -26.31
CA ASN A 342 6.64 1.57 -25.40
C ASN A 342 6.78 0.15 -25.97
N LEU A 343 8.01 -0.28 -26.18
CA LEU A 343 8.37 -1.61 -26.66
C LEU A 343 9.18 -2.32 -25.59
N ARG A 344 8.81 -3.55 -25.28
CA ARG A 344 9.53 -4.40 -24.33
C ARG A 344 9.89 -5.71 -25.00
N TRP A 345 11.18 -5.96 -25.13
CA TRP A 345 11.72 -7.20 -25.67
C TRP A 345 12.22 -8.09 -24.54
N ARG A 346 11.73 -9.31 -24.51
CA ARG A 346 12.22 -10.41 -23.66
C ARG A 346 13.14 -11.28 -24.50
N LEU A 347 14.41 -10.89 -24.64
CA LEU A 347 15.37 -11.62 -25.46
C LEU A 347 15.66 -13.02 -24.91
N SER A 348 15.54 -13.18 -23.60
CA SER A 348 15.61 -14.47 -22.91
C SER A 348 14.91 -14.34 -21.54
N SER A 349 14.86 -15.43 -20.77
CA SER A 349 14.43 -15.38 -19.37
C SER A 349 15.29 -14.50 -18.47
N ARG A 350 16.46 -14.05 -18.97
CA ARG A 350 17.43 -13.27 -18.20
C ARG A 350 17.67 -11.87 -18.75
N ILE A 351 17.36 -11.63 -20.00
CA ILE A 351 17.67 -10.35 -20.67
C ILE A 351 16.39 -9.73 -21.17
N GLY A 352 16.10 -8.54 -20.68
CA GLY A 352 15.04 -7.67 -21.12
C GLY A 352 15.59 -6.36 -21.67
N ILE A 353 14.95 -5.82 -22.69
CA ILE A 353 15.18 -4.48 -23.22
C ILE A 353 13.86 -3.75 -23.27
N SER A 354 13.85 -2.48 -22.89
CA SER A 354 12.70 -1.61 -23.05
C SER A 354 13.10 -0.36 -23.82
N GLN A 355 12.22 0.09 -24.66
CA GLN A 355 12.36 1.35 -25.38
C GLN A 355 11.05 2.11 -25.30
N GLN A 356 11.11 3.32 -24.81
CA GLN A 356 9.98 4.22 -24.81
C GLN A 356 10.35 5.48 -25.59
N VAL A 357 9.50 5.87 -26.49
CA VAL A 357 9.62 7.13 -27.22
C VAL A 357 8.33 7.90 -27.05
N SER A 358 8.42 9.13 -26.60
CA SER A 358 7.29 10.05 -26.52
C SER A 358 7.65 11.38 -27.15
N PHE A 359 6.61 12.08 -27.63
CA PHE A 359 6.78 13.42 -28.19
C PHE A 359 5.88 14.37 -27.42
N HIS A 360 6.48 15.37 -26.79
CA HIS A 360 5.72 16.43 -26.13
C HIS A 360 5.98 17.76 -26.84
N ALA A 361 4.93 18.41 -27.33
CA ALA A 361 5.02 19.64 -28.13
C ALA A 361 6.06 19.50 -29.28
N GLY A 362 6.08 18.36 -29.97
CA GLY A 362 6.98 18.07 -31.08
C GLY A 362 8.43 17.74 -30.70
N LYS A 363 8.73 17.66 -29.40
CA LYS A 363 10.08 17.35 -28.91
C LYS A 363 10.16 15.91 -28.39
N PRO A 364 11.12 15.11 -28.85
CA PRO A 364 11.23 13.72 -28.43
C PRO A 364 11.81 13.58 -27.03
N THR A 365 11.25 12.63 -26.29
CA THR A 365 11.84 12.05 -25.09
C THR A 365 12.02 10.57 -25.35
N VAL A 366 13.23 10.09 -25.18
CA VAL A 366 13.58 8.69 -25.41
C VAL A 366 14.10 8.09 -24.12
N LEU A 367 13.58 6.92 -23.77
CA LEU A 367 14.08 6.12 -22.67
C LEU A 367 14.45 4.75 -23.22
N PHE A 368 15.68 4.32 -22.94
CA PHE A 368 16.17 2.98 -23.17
C PHE A 368 16.44 2.31 -21.83
N GLY A 369 15.88 1.12 -21.63
CA GLY A 369 16.14 0.28 -20.48
C GLY A 369 16.73 -1.05 -20.92
N ALA A 370 17.67 -1.54 -20.14
CA ALA A 370 18.18 -2.90 -20.24
C ALA A 370 18.19 -3.55 -18.87
N SER A 371 17.74 -4.78 -18.79
CA SER A 371 17.78 -5.57 -17.56
C SER A 371 18.47 -6.90 -17.80
N LEU A 372 19.28 -7.31 -16.82
CA LEU A 372 19.98 -8.59 -16.79
C LEU A 372 19.72 -9.28 -15.47
N VAL A 373 19.05 -10.42 -15.52
CA VAL A 373 18.84 -11.27 -14.35
C VAL A 373 19.92 -12.33 -14.29
N THR A 374 20.60 -12.40 -13.16
CA THR A 374 21.67 -13.37 -12.87
C THR A 374 21.31 -14.20 -11.64
N PRO A 375 22.00 -15.29 -11.35
CA PRO A 375 21.80 -16.06 -10.13
C PRO A 375 22.01 -15.26 -8.82
N ILE A 376 22.70 -14.14 -8.88
CA ILE A 376 23.00 -13.30 -7.73
C ILE A 376 22.14 -12.02 -7.67
N GLY A 377 21.36 -11.72 -8.71
CA GLY A 377 20.52 -10.53 -8.71
C GLY A 377 20.16 -10.02 -10.08
N GLU A 378 19.52 -8.86 -10.09
CA GLU A 378 19.08 -8.12 -11.26
C GLU A 378 19.90 -6.84 -11.42
N PHE A 379 20.33 -6.58 -12.63
CA PHE A 379 21.00 -5.34 -13.02
C PHE A 379 20.12 -4.61 -14.02
N VAL A 380 19.86 -3.35 -13.77
CA VAL A 380 19.04 -2.49 -14.63
C VAL A 380 19.85 -1.26 -14.98
N ALA A 381 19.84 -0.92 -16.26
CA ALA A 381 20.41 0.31 -16.78
C ALA A 381 19.33 1.04 -17.58
N ASP A 382 18.98 2.24 -17.16
CA ASP A 382 18.03 3.10 -17.85
C ASP A 382 18.73 4.37 -18.31
N TYR A 383 18.65 4.65 -19.59
CA TYR A 383 19.15 5.88 -20.17
C TYR A 383 17.98 6.70 -20.72
N GLN A 384 17.84 7.92 -20.25
CA GLN A 384 16.76 8.81 -20.61
C GLN A 384 17.31 10.10 -21.22
N VAL A 385 16.79 10.44 -22.41
CA VAL A 385 16.98 11.74 -23.02
C VAL A 385 15.65 12.49 -22.92
N VAL A 386 15.60 13.53 -22.11
CA VAL A 386 14.41 14.34 -21.90
C VAL A 386 14.55 15.69 -22.58
N HIS A 387 13.63 15.99 -23.47
CA HIS A 387 13.49 17.31 -24.04
C HIS A 387 12.33 18.03 -23.32
N GLN A 388 12.64 18.70 -22.20
CA GLN A 388 11.60 19.46 -21.50
C GLN A 388 11.39 20.83 -22.11
N PRO A 389 10.16 21.17 -22.56
CA PRO A 389 9.83 22.51 -23.07
C PRO A 389 9.71 23.56 -21.97
N LEU A 390 9.54 23.18 -20.71
CA LEU A 390 9.34 24.06 -19.57
C LEU A 390 10.67 24.37 -18.89
N LYS A 391 11.37 25.38 -19.37
CA LYS A 391 12.43 26.05 -18.61
C LYS A 391 11.79 27.02 -17.60
N PRO A 392 12.36 27.24 -16.42
CA PRO A 392 13.77 27.06 -16.02
C PRO A 392 14.01 25.95 -14.99
N PHE A 393 13.01 25.10 -14.64
CA PHE A 393 13.05 24.29 -13.42
C PHE A 393 13.75 22.93 -13.54
N ASN A 394 14.08 22.46 -14.74
CA ASN A 394 14.86 21.24 -14.88
C ASN A 394 15.73 21.27 -16.14
N PRO A 395 17.04 21.41 -16.00
CA PRO A 395 17.99 21.42 -17.11
C PRO A 395 18.26 20.01 -17.67
N PHE A 396 17.63 18.95 -17.17
CA PHE A 396 17.96 17.56 -17.53
C PHE A 396 17.70 17.29 -19.00
N ARG A 397 18.76 17.13 -19.77
CA ARG A 397 18.71 16.71 -21.18
C ARG A 397 18.91 15.21 -21.33
N SER A 398 19.69 14.60 -20.44
CA SER A 398 19.91 13.15 -20.41
C SER A 398 20.27 12.71 -19.00
N ALA A 399 19.91 11.50 -18.64
CA ALA A 399 20.23 10.90 -17.36
C ALA A 399 20.51 9.41 -17.55
N LEU A 400 21.45 8.88 -16.80
CA LEU A 400 21.73 7.45 -16.74
C LEU A 400 21.44 6.98 -15.32
N ASN A 401 20.53 6.02 -15.20
CA ASN A 401 20.26 5.33 -13.96
C ASN A 401 20.78 3.90 -14.05
N LEU A 402 21.65 3.54 -13.13
CA LEU A 402 22.17 2.17 -12.98
C LEU A 402 21.71 1.64 -11.64
N THR A 403 21.01 0.52 -11.66
CA THR A 403 20.53 -0.14 -10.44
C THR A 403 20.97 -1.60 -10.43
N ALA A 404 21.55 -2.02 -9.33
CA ALA A 404 21.84 -3.42 -9.05
C ALA A 404 21.04 -3.85 -7.82
N ARG A 405 20.16 -4.84 -7.99
CA ARG A 405 19.43 -5.51 -6.92
C ARG A 405 20.05 -6.86 -6.72
N LEU A 406 20.75 -7.05 -5.62
CA LEU A 406 21.53 -8.27 -5.38
C LEU A 406 20.90 -9.08 -4.26
N GLN A 407 20.80 -10.39 -4.47
CA GLN A 407 20.45 -11.36 -3.45
C GLN A 407 21.70 -12.15 -3.07
N LEU A 408 22.30 -11.81 -1.96
CA LEU A 408 23.53 -12.41 -1.45
C LEU A 408 23.22 -13.35 -0.29
N GLY A 409 22.72 -14.53 -0.63
CA GLY A 409 22.17 -15.43 0.38
C GLY A 409 20.91 -14.81 1.00
N ARG A 410 20.89 -14.62 2.30
CA ARG A 410 19.79 -13.96 3.05
C ARG A 410 19.80 -12.42 3.00
N TYR A 411 20.87 -11.83 2.43
CA TYR A 411 20.95 -10.38 2.29
C TYR A 411 20.39 -9.97 0.94
N SER A 412 19.41 -9.11 0.95
CA SER A 412 18.94 -8.38 -0.23
C SER A 412 19.54 -6.98 -0.18
N THR A 413 20.16 -6.54 -1.26
CA THR A 413 20.67 -5.18 -1.35
C THR A 413 20.35 -4.58 -2.72
N SER A 414 20.06 -3.30 -2.72
CA SER A 414 19.88 -2.50 -3.92
C SER A 414 20.86 -1.33 -3.86
N VAL A 415 21.64 -1.17 -4.92
CA VAL A 415 22.52 -0.04 -5.10
C VAL A 415 22.12 0.66 -6.39
N GLY A 416 21.89 1.95 -6.31
CA GLY A 416 21.55 2.79 -7.46
C GLY A 416 22.55 3.92 -7.63
N THR A 417 22.83 4.25 -8.88
CA THR A 417 23.62 5.41 -9.27
C THR A 417 22.84 6.17 -10.33
N TYR A 418 22.65 7.44 -10.11
CA TYR A 418 21.97 8.33 -11.03
C TYR A 418 22.94 9.41 -11.49
N VAL A 419 23.32 9.35 -12.77
CA VAL A 419 24.19 10.34 -13.38
C VAL A 419 23.33 11.40 -14.04
N GLN A 420 23.47 12.62 -13.54
CA GLN A 420 22.73 13.78 -14.05
C GLN A 420 23.38 14.36 -15.32
N PRO A 421 22.65 15.15 -16.12
CA PRO A 421 23.20 15.72 -17.36
C PRO A 421 24.35 16.71 -17.17
N ASP A 422 24.48 17.28 -15.98
CA ASP A 422 25.58 18.18 -15.61
C ASP A 422 26.84 17.43 -15.16
N GLY A 423 26.77 16.07 -15.17
CA GLY A 423 27.85 15.19 -14.72
C GLY A 423 27.84 14.94 -13.22
N SER A 424 26.92 15.52 -12.46
CA SER A 424 26.77 15.17 -11.05
C SER A 424 26.24 13.76 -10.88
N VAL A 425 26.64 13.10 -9.81
CA VAL A 425 26.33 11.70 -9.58
C VAL A 425 25.71 11.54 -8.20
N ASP A 426 24.49 11.04 -8.18
CA ASP A 426 23.80 10.66 -6.98
C ASP A 426 23.84 9.15 -6.75
N TYR A 427 23.92 8.77 -5.50
CA TYR A 427 23.99 7.37 -5.07
C TYR A 427 22.82 7.06 -4.14
N SER A 428 22.30 5.86 -4.28
CA SER A 428 21.40 5.28 -3.30
C SER A 428 21.86 3.86 -2.97
N ALA A 429 21.78 3.49 -1.72
CA ALA A 429 22.02 2.12 -1.29
C ALA A 429 20.97 1.76 -0.25
N SER A 430 20.43 0.55 -0.39
CA SER A 430 19.53 -0.02 0.61
C SER A 430 19.83 -1.50 0.73
N GLY A 431 19.53 -2.07 1.89
CA GLY A 431 19.68 -3.49 2.11
C GLY A 431 18.74 -3.97 3.19
N SER A 432 18.37 -5.24 3.12
CA SER A 432 17.58 -5.91 4.13
C SER A 432 18.10 -7.31 4.41
N THR A 433 17.83 -7.81 5.60
CA THR A 433 18.09 -9.18 5.98
C THR A 433 17.08 -9.65 7.01
N PHE A 434 16.75 -10.93 6.97
CA PHE A 434 15.92 -11.57 8.00
C PHE A 434 16.79 -12.29 9.01
N LEU A 435 16.52 -12.04 10.28
CA LEU A 435 17.10 -12.73 11.43
C LEU A 435 16.01 -13.54 12.11
N TYR A 436 16.35 -14.77 12.41
CA TYR A 436 15.48 -15.68 13.10
C TYR A 436 15.95 -15.84 14.54
N MET A 437 15.10 -15.51 15.49
CA MET A 437 15.41 -15.64 16.91
C MET A 437 14.64 -16.83 17.48
N GLY A 438 15.32 -17.94 17.67
CA GLY A 438 14.75 -19.13 18.29
C GLY A 438 14.56 -18.99 19.81
N SER A 439 13.96 -20.00 20.43
CA SER A 439 13.62 -20.07 21.85
C SER A 439 14.81 -19.94 22.81
N PHE A 440 16.04 -19.96 22.35
CA PHE A 440 17.26 -19.86 23.15
C PHE A 440 17.94 -18.49 23.12
N GLY A 441 17.27 -17.45 22.62
CA GLY A 441 17.78 -16.06 22.68
C GLY A 441 18.97 -15.75 21.76
N GLY A 442 19.37 -16.66 20.89
CA GLY A 442 20.39 -16.42 19.86
C GLY A 442 19.74 -16.02 18.56
N ALA A 443 20.13 -14.86 17.99
CA ALA A 443 19.80 -14.52 16.62
C ALA A 443 20.50 -15.53 15.71
N GLN A 444 19.78 -16.53 15.23
CA GLN A 444 20.31 -17.40 14.18
C GLN A 444 19.91 -16.81 12.82
N PRO A 445 20.91 -16.51 12.00
CA PRO A 445 20.65 -16.12 10.65
C PRO A 445 19.95 -17.27 9.91
N GLN A 446 18.86 -16.99 9.23
CA GLN A 446 18.22 -17.96 8.35
C GLN A 446 19.28 -18.43 7.33
N GLN A 447 19.71 -19.69 7.41
CA GLN A 447 20.72 -20.23 6.51
C GLN A 447 20.08 -20.41 5.13
N VAL A 448 20.19 -19.38 4.35
CA VAL A 448 20.05 -19.49 2.91
C VAL A 448 21.41 -19.86 2.40
N GLY A 449 21.52 -20.95 1.65
CA GLY A 449 22.80 -21.48 1.17
C GLY A 449 23.75 -20.38 0.71
N GLY A 450 25.02 -20.46 1.10
CA GLY A 450 26.02 -19.42 0.96
C GLY A 450 26.13 -18.83 -0.46
N ARG A 451 27.02 -17.85 -0.66
CA ARG A 451 27.26 -17.06 -1.90
C ARG A 451 27.29 -17.85 -3.22
N MET A 452 27.35 -19.18 -3.18
CA MET A 452 27.45 -20.09 -4.33
C MET A 452 26.22 -21.00 -4.46
N ALA A 453 25.10 -20.69 -3.81
CA ALA A 453 23.89 -21.51 -3.94
C ALA A 453 23.35 -21.42 -5.38
N ARG A 454 23.52 -22.51 -6.13
CA ARG A 454 23.11 -22.62 -7.55
C ARG A 454 21.71 -23.20 -7.73
N TYR A 455 21.16 -23.76 -6.68
CA TYR A 455 19.87 -24.45 -6.71
C TYR A 455 18.85 -23.68 -5.90
N VAL A 456 17.63 -23.65 -6.37
CA VAL A 456 16.55 -22.90 -5.75
C VAL A 456 15.35 -23.82 -5.60
N ILE A 457 14.72 -23.75 -4.43
CA ILE A 457 13.34 -24.18 -4.20
C ILE A 457 12.51 -22.91 -4.15
N ARG A 458 11.53 -22.80 -5.02
CA ARG A 458 10.61 -21.67 -5.03
C ARG A 458 9.18 -22.16 -5.09
N GLY A 459 8.27 -21.35 -4.59
CA GLY A 459 6.85 -21.66 -4.67
C GLY A 459 5.98 -20.49 -4.28
N ALA A 460 4.71 -20.75 -4.26
CA ALA A 460 3.70 -19.82 -3.82
C ALA A 460 2.70 -20.52 -2.89
N VAL A 461 2.25 -19.79 -1.88
CA VAL A 461 1.14 -20.18 -1.01
C VAL A 461 -0.05 -19.31 -1.38
N ARG A 462 -1.15 -19.94 -1.73
CA ARG A 462 -2.37 -19.28 -2.17
C ARG A 462 -3.57 -19.75 -1.35
N ASP A 463 -4.57 -18.90 -1.23
CA ASP A 463 -5.88 -19.34 -0.76
C ASP A 463 -6.70 -19.99 -1.90
N GLU A 464 -7.86 -20.56 -1.58
CA GLU A 464 -8.75 -21.18 -2.57
C GLU A 464 -9.28 -20.19 -3.63
N GLN A 465 -9.16 -18.90 -3.38
CA GLN A 465 -9.52 -17.83 -4.32
C GLN A 465 -8.34 -17.41 -5.20
N GLY A 466 -7.15 -18.01 -5.00
CA GLY A 466 -5.94 -17.72 -5.75
C GLY A 466 -5.15 -16.51 -5.24
N ASN A 467 -5.55 -15.90 -4.13
CA ASN A 467 -4.80 -14.79 -3.54
C ASN A 467 -3.57 -15.32 -2.80
N GLY A 468 -2.47 -14.57 -2.84
CA GLY A 468 -1.27 -14.90 -2.09
C GLY A 468 -1.48 -14.81 -0.58
N VAL A 469 -0.98 -15.80 0.15
CA VAL A 469 -1.00 -15.80 1.62
C VAL A 469 0.34 -15.27 2.12
N GLU A 470 0.34 -14.05 2.64
CA GLU A 470 1.52 -13.41 3.22
C GLU A 470 1.89 -14.02 4.58
N GLY A 471 3.19 -14.16 4.84
CA GLY A 471 3.71 -14.60 6.13
C GLY A 471 3.44 -16.08 6.44
N ALA A 472 3.08 -16.89 5.46
CA ALA A 472 2.96 -18.33 5.65
C ALA A 472 4.34 -18.95 5.92
N ALA A 473 4.46 -19.76 6.97
CA ALA A 473 5.68 -20.43 7.38
C ALA A 473 5.76 -21.83 6.77
N ILE A 474 6.83 -22.11 6.04
CA ILE A 474 7.09 -23.38 5.38
C ILE A 474 8.44 -23.91 5.83
N ASP A 475 8.44 -25.09 6.44
CA ASP A 475 9.67 -25.83 6.76
C ASP A 475 10.05 -26.68 5.55
N ILE A 476 11.24 -26.47 5.03
CA ILE A 476 11.81 -27.21 3.91
C ILE A 476 13.11 -27.87 4.34
N GLY A 477 13.04 -29.12 4.76
CA GLY A 477 14.19 -29.89 5.20
C GLY A 477 14.89 -29.33 6.45
N GLY A 478 14.13 -28.72 7.37
CA GLY A 478 14.62 -28.09 8.59
C GLY A 478 14.91 -26.58 8.47
N GLU A 479 14.72 -26.01 7.27
CA GLU A 479 14.85 -24.56 7.04
C GLU A 479 13.46 -23.94 6.89
N VAL A 480 13.11 -22.99 7.76
CA VAL A 480 11.82 -22.29 7.70
C VAL A 480 11.94 -21.06 6.82
N VAL A 481 11.06 -20.97 5.84
CA VAL A 481 10.93 -19.80 4.97
C VAL A 481 9.54 -19.18 5.11
N PHE A 482 9.44 -17.88 4.90
CA PHE A 482 8.18 -17.15 4.95
C PHE A 482 7.82 -16.59 3.59
N THR A 483 6.53 -16.55 3.29
CA THR A 483 6.03 -15.95 2.05
C THR A 483 6.02 -14.42 2.15
N ASN A 484 6.25 -13.78 1.00
CA ASN A 484 6.09 -12.33 0.81
C ASN A 484 4.60 -11.94 0.66
N SER A 485 4.34 -10.67 0.41
CA SER A 485 2.98 -10.13 0.20
C SER A 485 2.24 -10.73 -1.00
N SER A 486 2.94 -11.30 -1.97
CA SER A 486 2.37 -12.03 -3.11
C SER A 486 2.16 -13.52 -2.81
N GLY A 487 2.47 -13.96 -1.59
CA GLY A 487 2.43 -15.36 -1.21
C GLY A 487 3.61 -16.20 -1.72
N GLU A 488 4.64 -15.58 -2.28
CA GLU A 488 5.78 -16.28 -2.87
C GLU A 488 6.89 -16.48 -1.84
N PHE A 489 7.61 -17.60 -1.99
CA PHE A 489 8.80 -17.90 -1.21
C PHE A 489 9.90 -18.50 -2.08
N PHE A 490 11.12 -18.41 -1.62
CA PHE A 490 12.25 -19.11 -2.22
C PHE A 490 13.30 -19.48 -1.16
N LEU A 491 13.95 -20.62 -1.38
CA LEU A 491 15.08 -21.11 -0.59
C LEU A 491 16.23 -21.46 -1.53
N ARG A 492 17.42 -20.90 -1.30
CA ARG A 492 18.62 -21.23 -2.05
C ARG A 492 19.43 -22.29 -1.31
N VAL A 493 19.85 -23.31 -2.03
CA VAL A 493 20.65 -24.41 -1.46
C VAL A 493 21.93 -24.63 -2.28
N GLY A 494 23.00 -25.05 -1.61
CA GLY A 494 24.32 -25.22 -2.22
C GLY A 494 24.43 -26.45 -3.13
N ARG A 495 23.53 -27.42 -3.00
CA ARG A 495 23.53 -28.69 -3.75
C ARG A 495 22.10 -29.14 -4.05
N PRO A 496 21.88 -29.94 -5.11
CA PRO A 496 20.57 -30.51 -5.36
C PRO A 496 20.25 -31.49 -4.21
N THR A 497 19.14 -31.23 -3.53
CA THR A 497 18.65 -32.06 -2.42
C THR A 497 17.15 -32.23 -2.53
N ARG A 498 16.66 -33.40 -2.16
CA ARG A 498 15.25 -33.60 -1.86
C ARG A 498 15.02 -33.24 -0.42
N SER A 499 14.00 -32.43 -0.18
CA SER A 499 13.68 -31.91 1.15
C SER A 499 12.18 -32.13 1.42
N ALA A 500 11.86 -32.61 2.63
CA ALA A 500 10.49 -32.68 3.09
C ALA A 500 9.91 -31.28 3.24
N VAL A 501 8.63 -31.12 2.93
CA VAL A 501 7.90 -29.85 3.05
C VAL A 501 6.85 -30.01 4.16
N LYS A 502 6.86 -29.09 5.11
CA LYS A 502 5.84 -29.02 6.17
C LYS A 502 5.31 -27.59 6.25
N ILE A 503 4.01 -27.42 6.33
CA ILE A 503 3.37 -26.14 6.51
C ILE A 503 3.13 -25.92 8.01
N LEU A 504 3.76 -24.91 8.57
CA LEU A 504 3.71 -24.60 10.00
C LEU A 504 2.57 -23.59 10.24
N THR A 505 1.32 -24.02 10.10
CA THR A 505 0.15 -23.13 10.18
C THR A 505 0.01 -22.38 11.51
N GLY A 506 0.57 -22.92 12.59
CA GLY A 506 0.63 -22.25 13.90
C GLY A 506 1.71 -21.18 14.02
N GLU A 507 2.60 -21.07 13.02
CA GLU A 507 3.76 -20.16 13.04
C GLU A 507 3.66 -19.05 11.96
N PHE A 508 2.51 -18.90 11.34
CA PHE A 508 2.30 -17.85 10.36
C PHE A 508 2.47 -16.46 10.98
N LEU A 509 3.18 -15.59 10.28
CA LEU A 509 3.46 -14.22 10.76
C LEU A 509 2.19 -13.38 10.93
N LEU A 510 1.19 -13.60 10.08
CA LEU A 510 -0.11 -12.94 10.19
C LEU A 510 -1.10 -13.88 10.88
N PRO A 511 -1.81 -13.39 11.89
CA PRO A 511 -2.77 -14.20 12.62
C PRO A 511 -3.90 -14.69 11.72
N GLY A 512 -4.24 -15.95 11.84
CA GLY A 512 -5.33 -16.58 11.09
C GLY A 512 -5.34 -18.09 11.37
N GLN A 513 -6.51 -18.70 11.26
CA GLN A 513 -6.61 -20.15 11.22
C GLN A 513 -6.56 -20.58 9.76
N TRP A 514 -5.65 -21.50 9.45
CA TRP A 514 -5.45 -22.00 8.12
C TRP A 514 -5.43 -23.52 8.11
N GLU A 515 -6.08 -24.12 7.13
CA GLU A 515 -6.03 -25.56 6.85
C GLU A 515 -5.29 -25.76 5.53
N VAL A 516 -4.44 -26.79 5.50
CA VAL A 516 -3.72 -27.15 4.28
C VAL A 516 -4.65 -27.98 3.40
N VAL A 517 -5.00 -27.44 2.23
CA VAL A 517 -5.81 -28.14 1.22
C VAL A 517 -4.92 -29.00 0.34
N SER A 518 -3.79 -28.43 -0.11
CA SER A 518 -2.83 -29.11 -0.97
C SER A 518 -1.42 -28.59 -0.70
N ALA A 519 -0.50 -29.52 -0.50
CA ALA A 519 0.93 -29.23 -0.42
C ALA A 519 1.74 -30.44 -0.89
N PRO A 520 2.89 -30.26 -1.53
CA PRO A 520 3.78 -31.37 -1.83
C PRO A 520 4.42 -31.88 -0.54
N VAL A 521 4.61 -33.20 -0.44
CA VAL A 521 5.28 -33.83 0.71
C VAL A 521 6.79 -33.60 0.65
N GLU A 522 7.34 -33.60 -0.56
CA GLU A 522 8.77 -33.39 -0.81
C GLU A 522 8.97 -32.45 -2.01
N VAL A 523 10.08 -31.75 -2.00
CA VAL A 523 10.51 -30.91 -3.10
C VAL A 523 11.98 -31.15 -3.40
N GLU A 524 12.34 -31.08 -4.67
CA GLU A 524 13.71 -31.17 -5.12
C GLU A 524 14.22 -29.79 -5.57
N ALA A 525 15.38 -29.40 -5.03
CA ALA A 525 16.03 -28.18 -5.46
C ALA A 525 16.52 -28.33 -6.91
N GLY A 526 16.19 -27.35 -7.72
CA GLY A 526 16.53 -27.34 -9.16
C GLY A 526 17.12 -25.99 -9.60
N PRO A 527 17.48 -25.89 -10.89
CA PRO A 527 17.86 -24.60 -11.46
C PRO A 527 16.69 -23.62 -11.37
N GLU A 528 16.99 -22.32 -11.37
CA GLU A 528 16.02 -21.24 -11.17
C GLU A 528 14.87 -21.23 -12.20
N THR A 529 15.04 -21.88 -13.33
CA THR A 529 14.04 -22.06 -14.39
C THR A 529 12.99 -23.15 -14.11
N ARG A 530 13.21 -23.96 -13.05
CA ARG A 530 12.25 -25.02 -12.69
C ARG A 530 10.94 -24.37 -12.20
N PRO A 531 9.77 -24.89 -12.59
CA PRO A 531 8.49 -24.41 -12.05
C PRO A 531 8.47 -24.44 -10.52
N GLY A 532 7.90 -23.43 -9.93
CA GLY A 532 7.70 -23.37 -8.48
C GLY A 532 6.66 -24.40 -8.01
N ILE A 533 6.72 -24.73 -6.73
CA ILE A 533 5.67 -25.53 -6.09
C ILE A 533 4.51 -24.62 -5.69
N GLU A 534 3.31 -25.15 -5.69
CA GLU A 534 2.11 -24.46 -5.24
C GLU A 534 1.55 -25.14 -3.99
N ILE A 535 1.22 -24.33 -3.00
CA ILE A 535 0.61 -24.75 -1.74
C ILE A 535 -0.72 -24.02 -1.64
N VAL A 536 -1.81 -24.76 -1.43
CA VAL A 536 -3.14 -24.19 -1.31
C VAL A 536 -3.63 -24.33 0.13
N LEU A 537 -4.07 -23.21 0.68
CA LEU A 537 -4.61 -23.10 2.02
C LEU A 537 -6.08 -22.69 1.98
N ARG A 538 -6.84 -23.07 3.00
CA ARG A 538 -8.21 -22.64 3.21
C ARG A 538 -8.37 -22.02 4.59
N ARG A 539 -9.17 -20.98 4.68
CA ARG A 539 -9.66 -20.52 5.98
C ARG A 539 -10.83 -21.42 6.41
N PRO A 540 -10.78 -22.04 7.59
CA PRO A 540 -11.91 -22.80 8.08
C PRO A 540 -13.15 -21.89 8.14
N ALA A 541 -14.29 -22.43 7.72
CA ALA A 541 -15.55 -21.73 7.87
C ALA A 541 -15.76 -21.37 9.35
N PRO A 542 -16.28 -20.20 9.68
CA PRO A 542 -16.62 -19.86 11.06
C PRO A 542 -17.56 -20.94 11.60
N ALA A 543 -17.22 -21.50 12.78
CA ALA A 543 -18.01 -22.54 13.42
C ALA A 543 -19.45 -22.06 13.51
N VAL A 544 -20.36 -22.79 12.86
CA VAL A 544 -21.79 -22.53 12.97
C VAL A 544 -22.16 -22.72 14.44
N PRO A 545 -22.69 -21.70 15.11
CA PRO A 545 -23.10 -21.87 16.50
C PRO A 545 -24.10 -23.02 16.59
N PRO A 546 -24.01 -23.90 17.60
CA PRO A 546 -24.94 -24.99 17.77
C PRO A 546 -26.37 -24.44 17.74
N ALA A 547 -27.23 -25.13 17.01
CA ALA A 547 -28.64 -24.76 16.95
C ALA A 547 -29.20 -24.60 18.37
N PRO A 548 -30.00 -23.57 18.65
CA PRO A 548 -30.60 -23.42 19.95
C PRO A 548 -31.43 -24.68 20.29
N PRO A 549 -31.39 -25.16 21.53
CA PRO A 549 -32.17 -26.33 21.91
C PRO A 549 -33.64 -26.11 21.55
N PRO A 550 -34.36 -27.16 21.11
CA PRO A 550 -35.75 -27.06 20.78
C PRO A 550 -36.53 -26.52 22.02
N ALA A 551 -37.41 -25.58 21.77
CA ALA A 551 -38.25 -25.03 22.81
C ALA A 551 -39.00 -26.17 23.51
N PRO A 552 -39.13 -26.16 24.83
CA PRO A 552 -39.92 -27.17 25.54
C PRO A 552 -41.33 -27.17 24.97
N ALA A 553 -41.77 -28.38 24.61
CA ALA A 553 -43.13 -28.58 24.17
C ALA A 553 -44.09 -28.21 25.33
N GLU A 554 -44.99 -27.25 25.11
CA GLU A 554 -46.10 -26.95 26.00
C GLU A 554 -47.18 -28.06 25.98
#